data_cb6c96ff0bd390676f6da08576c47cbe
#
_entry.id   cb6c96ff0bd390676f6da08576c47cbe
#
_cell.length_a   1.000
_cell.length_b   1.000
_cell.length_c   1.000
_cell.angle_alpha   90.00
_cell.angle_beta   90.00
_cell.angle_gamma   90.00
#
_symmetry.space_group_name_H-M   'P 1'
#
loop_
_entity.id
_entity.type
_entity.pdbx_description
1 polymer ?
#
loop_
_entity_poly.entity_id
_entity_poly.type
_entity_poly.pdbx_seq_one_letter_code
_entity_poly.pdbx_strand_id
1 'polypeptide(L)'
;MQELEIETVADADLSDPVFVEGLPGVGHVGKLVAEHIVEEGDSTLVRRVYSEHFPPQVTVGDGGVAELAHVEVHAVETDGRDLLVLTGDHQAQENAGHYRVTDAFLDIAGEFGATELFALGGVPTGELIEEYGVVGAVSDDSLTDDLEDAGVEFRSDEPAGGIVGTSGLLLGLGGRRGFDAVCLMGETSGYLVDPKSAKAVLEVLETLLGFEVDFDALDERADEMEDVVEQMQQMEQGPSPGSEDDLRYIG
;
A
#
# COMPACT_ATOMS: atom_id res chain seq x y z
N MET A 1 23.51 15.92 -0.03
CA MET A 1 22.21 15.60 -0.61
C MET A 1 21.28 16.76 -0.28
N GLN A 2 20.39 17.13 -1.16
CA GLN A 2 19.32 18.06 -0.81
C GLN A 2 18.34 17.31 0.11
N GLU A 3 17.56 18.02 0.93
CA GLU A 3 16.54 17.44 1.84
C GLU A 3 15.63 16.45 1.11
N LEU A 4 15.37 16.72 -0.18
CA LEU A 4 14.63 15.89 -1.11
C LEU A 4 15.24 16.01 -2.50
N GLU A 5 15.41 14.90 -3.20
CA GLU A 5 15.94 14.83 -4.56
C GLU A 5 15.04 13.94 -5.42
N ILE A 6 14.58 14.46 -6.56
CA ILE A 6 13.77 13.72 -7.52
C ILE A 6 14.65 13.47 -8.75
N GLU A 7 14.92 12.20 -9.01
CA GLU A 7 15.62 11.75 -10.21
C GLU A 7 14.60 11.46 -11.32
N THR A 8 14.78 12.10 -12.48
CA THR A 8 14.04 11.72 -13.69
C THR A 8 14.74 10.54 -14.34
N VAL A 9 14.08 9.39 -14.39
CA VAL A 9 14.61 8.15 -14.98
C VAL A 9 14.18 8.03 -16.44
N ALA A 10 12.88 8.24 -16.69
CA ALA A 10 12.30 8.25 -18.04
C ALA A 10 11.15 9.26 -18.11
N ASP A 11 10.71 9.56 -19.32
CA ASP A 11 9.47 10.26 -19.60
C ASP A 11 8.43 9.26 -20.09
N ALA A 12 7.16 9.50 -19.77
CA ALA A 12 6.02 8.74 -20.26
C ALA A 12 4.90 9.72 -20.66
N ASP A 13 4.17 9.37 -21.70
CA ASP A 13 3.04 10.16 -22.20
C ASP A 13 1.74 9.43 -21.84
N LEU A 14 1.21 9.73 -20.65
CA LEU A 14 0.02 9.10 -20.08
C LEU A 14 -1.24 9.86 -20.48
N SER A 15 -2.32 9.12 -20.70
CA SER A 15 -3.63 9.67 -21.03
C SER A 15 -4.55 9.63 -19.81
N ASP A 16 -4.94 10.81 -19.30
CA ASP A 16 -5.83 10.95 -18.13
C ASP A 16 -5.39 10.09 -16.92
N PRO A 17 -4.11 10.24 -16.48
CA PRO A 17 -3.57 9.34 -15.49
C PRO A 17 -4.19 9.53 -14.10
N VAL A 18 -4.26 8.44 -13.37
CA VAL A 18 -4.62 8.40 -11.95
C VAL A 18 -3.38 8.11 -11.13
N PHE A 19 -3.16 8.90 -10.07
CA PHE A 19 -2.06 8.64 -9.15
C PHE A 19 -2.48 7.61 -8.09
N VAL A 20 -1.73 6.51 -8.00
CA VAL A 20 -1.97 5.42 -7.04
C VAL A 20 -0.76 5.30 -6.12
N GLU A 21 -0.98 5.43 -4.81
CA GLU A 21 0.07 5.27 -3.79
C GLU A 21 -0.12 3.98 -3.03
N GLY A 22 0.93 3.16 -2.97
CA GLY A 22 1.02 1.98 -2.13
C GLY A 22 2.38 1.86 -1.48
N LEU A 23 2.57 2.53 -0.34
CA LEU A 23 3.74 2.40 0.52
C LEU A 23 3.49 1.42 1.67
N PRO A 24 4.54 0.93 2.36
CA PRO A 24 4.39 0.00 3.48
C PRO A 24 3.47 0.55 4.57
N GLY A 25 2.45 -0.20 4.93
CA GLY A 25 1.46 0.11 5.97
C GLY A 25 0.96 -1.17 6.65
N VAL A 26 -0.22 -1.09 7.28
CA VAL A 26 -0.85 -2.22 7.95
C VAL A 26 -1.12 -3.35 6.95
N GLY A 27 -0.71 -4.56 7.28
CA GLY A 27 -0.85 -5.74 6.42
C GLY A 27 -0.08 -5.64 5.09
N HIS A 28 0.70 -4.59 4.87
CA HIS A 28 1.34 -4.25 3.59
C HIS A 28 0.36 -4.17 2.40
N VAL A 29 -0.93 -3.99 2.68
CA VAL A 29 -2.01 -4.05 1.68
C VAL A 29 -1.73 -3.11 0.50
N GLY A 30 -1.54 -1.81 0.76
CA GLY A 30 -1.28 -0.84 -0.31
C GLY A 30 -0.02 -1.15 -1.11
N LYS A 31 1.07 -1.54 -0.41
CA LYS A 31 2.33 -1.91 -1.07
C LYS A 31 2.15 -3.12 -2.00
N LEU A 32 1.47 -4.16 -1.54
CA LEU A 32 1.22 -5.35 -2.35
C LEU A 32 0.42 -5.02 -3.62
N VAL A 33 -0.60 -4.17 -3.52
CA VAL A 33 -1.39 -3.72 -4.68
C VAL A 33 -0.51 -2.95 -5.66
N ALA A 34 0.23 -1.96 -5.18
CA ALA A 34 1.07 -1.12 -6.04
C ALA A 34 2.18 -1.92 -6.73
N GLU A 35 2.87 -2.79 -5.99
CA GLU A 35 3.91 -3.66 -6.57
C GLU A 35 3.31 -4.62 -7.59
N HIS A 36 2.16 -5.21 -7.30
CA HIS A 36 1.48 -6.12 -8.22
C HIS A 36 1.09 -5.44 -9.53
N ILE A 37 0.52 -4.23 -9.48
CA ILE A 37 0.21 -3.44 -10.68
C ILE A 37 1.47 -3.16 -11.51
N VAL A 38 2.59 -2.84 -10.86
CA VAL A 38 3.86 -2.57 -11.54
C VAL A 38 4.46 -3.84 -12.14
N GLU A 39 4.34 -4.98 -11.46
CA GLU A 39 4.90 -6.28 -11.89
C GLU A 39 4.12 -6.88 -13.06
N GLU A 40 2.78 -6.79 -13.05
CA GLU A 40 1.92 -7.41 -14.07
C GLU A 40 1.58 -6.46 -15.23
N GLY A 41 1.68 -5.13 -15.02
CA GLY A 41 1.35 -4.12 -16.03
C GLY A 41 2.51 -3.78 -16.96
N ASP A 42 2.19 -3.07 -18.07
CA ASP A 42 3.22 -2.47 -18.94
C ASP A 42 3.79 -1.22 -18.28
N SER A 43 4.74 -1.42 -17.39
CA SER A 43 5.25 -0.41 -16.49
C SER A 43 6.59 0.18 -16.94
N THR A 44 6.75 1.49 -16.76
CA THR A 44 8.00 2.23 -17.00
C THR A 44 8.34 3.04 -15.76
N LEU A 45 9.52 2.81 -15.16
CA LEU A 45 10.02 3.64 -14.07
C LEU A 45 10.32 5.06 -14.58
N VAL A 46 9.60 6.06 -14.05
CA VAL A 46 9.72 7.45 -14.51
C VAL A 46 10.42 8.37 -13.52
N ARG A 47 10.26 8.14 -12.20
CA ARG A 47 10.91 8.95 -11.16
C ARG A 47 11.41 8.07 -10.02
N ARG A 48 12.55 8.47 -9.42
CA ARG A 48 12.99 8.03 -8.10
C ARG A 48 13.04 9.21 -7.15
N VAL A 49 12.54 9.02 -5.96
CA VAL A 49 12.53 10.06 -4.93
C VAL A 49 13.41 9.62 -3.78
N TYR A 50 14.47 10.40 -3.51
CA TYR A 50 15.38 10.23 -2.39
C TYR A 50 15.10 11.31 -1.36
N SER A 51 15.14 10.98 -0.09
CA SER A 51 14.93 11.94 0.98
C SER A 51 15.77 11.60 2.21
N GLU A 52 16.28 12.64 2.90
CA GLU A 52 16.93 12.47 4.21
C GLU A 52 15.93 12.04 5.31
N HIS A 53 14.63 12.09 5.01
CA HIS A 53 13.56 11.62 5.90
C HIS A 53 13.30 10.12 5.81
N PHE A 54 13.84 9.43 4.82
CA PHE A 54 13.80 7.97 4.75
C PHE A 54 14.81 7.34 5.71
N PRO A 55 14.68 6.05 6.05
CA PRO A 55 15.65 5.38 6.90
C PRO A 55 17.08 5.52 6.36
N PRO A 56 18.07 5.83 7.22
CA PRO A 56 19.46 6.01 6.80
C PRO A 56 20.13 4.67 6.53
N GLN A 57 19.72 4.01 5.46
CA GLN A 57 20.20 2.69 5.08
C GLN A 57 20.36 2.55 3.57
N VAL A 58 21.06 1.50 3.18
CA VAL A 58 21.14 1.01 1.82
C VAL A 58 20.63 -0.42 1.75
N THR A 59 19.97 -0.78 0.68
CA THR A 59 19.75 -2.16 0.28
C THR A 59 20.93 -2.63 -0.55
N VAL A 60 21.22 -3.94 -0.50
CA VAL A 60 22.28 -4.54 -1.31
C VAL A 60 21.63 -5.56 -2.24
N GLY A 61 21.57 -5.20 -3.50
CA GLY A 61 21.02 -6.04 -4.55
C GLY A 61 21.95 -7.15 -5.01
N ASP A 62 21.54 -7.86 -6.04
CA ASP A 62 22.31 -8.92 -6.68
C ASP A 62 23.66 -8.36 -7.18
N GLY A 63 24.74 -9.08 -6.88
CA GLY A 63 26.09 -8.64 -7.24
C GLY A 63 26.75 -7.66 -6.25
N GLY A 64 26.10 -7.36 -5.10
CA GLY A 64 26.69 -6.54 -4.04
C GLY A 64 26.62 -5.03 -4.31
N VAL A 65 25.78 -4.58 -5.21
CA VAL A 65 25.54 -3.16 -5.48
C VAL A 65 24.64 -2.59 -4.41
N ALA A 66 25.10 -1.50 -3.77
CA ALA A 66 24.34 -0.81 -2.73
C ALA A 66 23.49 0.30 -3.34
N GLU A 67 22.21 0.32 -2.97
CA GLU A 67 21.25 1.35 -3.35
C GLU A 67 20.71 2.05 -2.11
N LEU A 68 20.67 3.39 -2.17
CA LEU A 68 20.13 4.19 -1.09
C LEU A 68 18.61 4.01 -1.02
N ALA A 69 18.04 4.04 0.20
CA ALA A 69 16.59 4.01 0.39
C ALA A 69 15.90 5.10 -0.44
N HIS A 70 14.95 4.72 -1.27
CA HIS A 70 14.18 5.60 -2.14
C HIS A 70 12.76 5.04 -2.33
N VAL A 71 11.91 5.79 -2.98
CA VAL A 71 10.64 5.34 -3.53
C VAL A 71 10.63 5.56 -5.03
N GLU A 72 9.85 4.76 -5.74
CA GLU A 72 9.77 4.77 -7.19
C GLU A 72 8.37 5.16 -7.65
N VAL A 73 8.30 5.87 -8.78
CA VAL A 73 7.06 6.19 -9.47
C VAL A 73 7.14 5.58 -10.85
N HIS A 74 6.18 4.73 -11.15
CA HIS A 74 6.04 4.01 -12.41
C HIS A 74 4.85 4.55 -13.19
N ALA A 75 5.03 4.78 -14.46
CA ALA A 75 3.94 4.94 -15.42
C ALA A 75 3.50 3.56 -15.88
N VAL A 76 2.21 3.27 -15.78
CA VAL A 76 1.62 2.00 -16.22
C VAL A 76 0.54 2.31 -17.24
N GLU A 77 0.76 1.87 -18.48
CA GLU A 77 -0.22 1.97 -19.55
C GLU A 77 -1.24 0.83 -19.42
N THR A 78 -2.53 1.15 -19.50
CA THR A 78 -3.61 0.17 -19.35
C THR A 78 -4.65 0.29 -20.48
N ASP A 79 -5.52 -0.70 -20.59
CA ASP A 79 -6.69 -0.64 -21.51
C ASP A 79 -7.78 0.31 -21.00
N GLY A 80 -7.73 0.70 -19.71
CA GLY A 80 -8.61 1.67 -19.06
C GLY A 80 -7.94 3.04 -18.92
N ARG A 81 -7.88 3.55 -17.69
CA ARG A 81 -7.16 4.77 -17.34
C ARG A 81 -5.71 4.45 -17.04
N ASP A 82 -4.78 5.22 -17.58
CA ASP A 82 -3.36 5.06 -17.26
C ASP A 82 -3.10 5.36 -15.79
N LEU A 83 -2.10 4.67 -15.22
CA LEU A 83 -1.77 4.81 -13.82
C LEU A 83 -0.37 5.40 -13.63
N LEU A 84 -0.25 6.23 -12.62
CA LEU A 84 1.03 6.69 -12.09
C LEU A 84 1.20 6.09 -10.69
N VAL A 85 1.94 4.99 -10.60
CA VAL A 85 2.01 4.16 -9.38
C VAL A 85 3.25 4.51 -8.56
N LEU A 86 3.04 4.95 -7.33
CA LEU A 86 4.08 5.17 -6.33
C LEU A 86 4.21 3.94 -5.43
N THR A 87 5.39 3.36 -5.38
CA THR A 87 5.72 2.26 -4.46
C THR A 87 7.14 2.38 -3.90
N GLY A 88 7.46 1.58 -2.89
CA GLY A 88 8.78 1.52 -2.28
C GLY A 88 8.75 0.78 -0.94
N ASP A 89 9.95 0.60 -0.36
CA ASP A 89 10.12 -0.18 0.87
C ASP A 89 9.97 0.62 2.16
N HIS A 90 9.90 1.94 2.06
CA HIS A 90 10.01 2.82 3.22
C HIS A 90 9.05 4.00 3.16
N GLN A 91 8.60 4.42 4.33
CA GLN A 91 7.98 5.72 4.55
C GLN A 91 8.96 6.66 5.30
N ALA A 92 8.65 7.97 5.31
CA ALA A 92 9.37 8.91 6.15
C ALA A 92 9.23 8.52 7.63
N GLN A 93 10.29 8.77 8.42
CA GLN A 93 10.34 8.38 9.84
C GLN A 93 9.78 9.46 10.78
N GLU A 94 9.75 10.71 10.31
CA GLU A 94 9.35 11.87 11.12
C GLU A 94 8.15 12.58 10.51
N ASN A 95 7.31 13.20 11.36
CA ASN A 95 6.13 13.91 10.90
C ASN A 95 6.44 14.98 9.84
N ALA A 96 7.51 15.76 10.02
CA ALA A 96 7.92 16.76 9.05
C ALA A 96 8.30 16.13 7.71
N GLY A 97 8.97 14.98 7.74
CA GLY A 97 9.33 14.21 6.56
C GLY A 97 8.11 13.72 5.79
N HIS A 98 7.09 13.21 6.48
CA HIS A 98 5.84 12.81 5.81
C HIS A 98 5.22 13.97 5.02
N TYR A 99 5.12 15.16 5.60
CA TYR A 99 4.60 16.33 4.87
C TYR A 99 5.46 16.67 3.65
N ARG A 100 6.80 16.62 3.79
CA ARG A 100 7.74 16.98 2.71
C ARG A 100 7.68 16.01 1.54
N VAL A 101 7.71 14.70 1.82
CA VAL A 101 7.66 13.70 0.75
C VAL A 101 6.29 13.65 0.10
N THR A 102 5.19 13.82 0.86
CA THR A 102 3.85 13.88 0.29
C THR A 102 3.67 15.09 -0.63
N ASP A 103 4.19 16.26 -0.25
CA ASP A 103 4.18 17.44 -1.12
C ASP A 103 4.88 17.15 -2.46
N ALA A 104 6.02 16.47 -2.44
CA ALA A 104 6.73 16.08 -3.66
C ALA A 104 5.97 15.07 -4.51
N PHE A 105 5.28 14.11 -3.88
CA PHE A 105 4.45 13.15 -4.60
C PHE A 105 3.27 13.83 -5.30
N LEU A 106 2.62 14.79 -4.64
CA LEU A 106 1.56 15.59 -5.25
C LEU A 106 2.07 16.48 -6.39
N ASP A 107 3.30 16.99 -6.29
CA ASP A 107 3.94 17.74 -7.36
C ASP A 107 4.20 16.83 -8.57
N ILE A 108 4.70 15.61 -8.36
CA ILE A 108 4.90 14.60 -9.41
C ILE A 108 3.56 14.23 -10.05
N ALA A 109 2.52 13.94 -9.26
CA ALA A 109 1.18 13.64 -9.77
C ALA A 109 0.66 14.76 -10.69
N GLY A 110 0.79 16.02 -10.26
CA GLY A 110 0.42 17.19 -11.06
C GLY A 110 1.28 17.39 -12.30
N GLU A 111 2.59 17.08 -12.26
CA GLU A 111 3.50 17.14 -13.41
C GLU A 111 3.04 16.22 -14.56
N PHE A 112 2.56 15.01 -14.20
CA PHE A 112 2.00 14.06 -15.17
C PHE A 112 0.54 14.32 -15.53
N GLY A 113 -0.11 15.32 -14.92
CA GLY A 113 -1.47 15.72 -15.23
C GLY A 113 -2.56 14.92 -14.53
N ALA A 114 -2.20 14.14 -13.50
CA ALA A 114 -3.19 13.45 -12.67
C ALA A 114 -4.09 14.48 -11.96
N THR A 115 -5.38 14.18 -11.91
CA THR A 115 -6.40 14.97 -11.19
C THR A 115 -7.05 14.16 -10.06
N GLU A 116 -6.88 12.86 -10.09
CA GLU A 116 -7.38 11.90 -9.10
C GLU A 116 -6.24 11.17 -8.41
N LEU A 117 -6.44 10.87 -7.12
CA LEU A 117 -5.48 10.16 -6.29
C LEU A 117 -6.17 9.00 -5.57
N PHE A 118 -5.53 7.84 -5.59
CA PHE A 118 -5.88 6.71 -4.73
C PHE A 118 -4.72 6.39 -3.80
N ALA A 119 -4.92 6.62 -2.51
CA ALA A 119 -3.99 6.17 -1.49
C ALA A 119 -4.45 4.82 -0.95
N LEU A 120 -3.57 3.82 -0.96
CA LEU A 120 -3.93 2.46 -0.61
C LEU A 120 -3.35 2.06 0.75
N GLY A 121 -4.12 1.31 1.52
CA GLY A 121 -3.68 0.87 2.84
C GLY A 121 -4.47 -0.31 3.39
N GLY A 122 -4.20 -0.62 4.66
CA GLY A 122 -4.96 -1.62 5.41
C GLY A 122 -5.56 -1.02 6.67
N VAL A 123 -6.73 -1.50 7.07
CA VAL A 123 -7.36 -1.19 8.34
C VAL A 123 -7.38 -2.43 9.24
N PRO A 124 -6.74 -2.39 10.45
CA PRO A 124 -6.63 -3.56 11.29
C PRO A 124 -7.96 -3.84 12.01
N THR A 125 -8.48 -5.05 11.87
CA THR A 125 -9.63 -5.53 12.64
C THR A 125 -9.23 -6.07 14.02
N GLY A 126 -7.96 -6.49 14.17
CA GLY A 126 -7.46 -7.12 15.37
C GLY A 126 -7.84 -8.59 15.53
N GLU A 127 -8.57 -9.15 14.57
CA GLU A 127 -9.01 -10.54 14.53
C GLU A 127 -8.70 -11.13 13.15
N LEU A 128 -8.59 -12.45 13.05
CA LEU A 128 -8.52 -13.12 11.75
C LEU A 128 -9.87 -12.98 11.05
N ILE A 129 -9.85 -12.58 9.80
CA ILE A 129 -11.04 -12.30 9.01
C ILE A 129 -11.26 -13.39 7.95
N GLU A 130 -12.52 -13.68 7.66
CA GLU A 130 -12.92 -14.65 6.62
C GLU A 130 -13.43 -13.94 5.35
N GLU A 131 -14.02 -12.74 5.52
CA GLU A 131 -14.51 -11.89 4.42
C GLU A 131 -13.73 -10.57 4.43
N TYR A 132 -13.15 -10.20 3.30
CA TYR A 132 -12.26 -9.05 3.15
C TYR A 132 -13.04 -7.87 2.58
N GLY A 133 -13.45 -6.95 3.47
CA GLY A 133 -14.10 -5.70 3.09
C GLY A 133 -13.09 -4.62 2.71
N VAL A 134 -13.56 -3.63 1.96
CA VAL A 134 -12.80 -2.41 1.64
C VAL A 134 -13.50 -1.20 2.23
N VAL A 135 -12.80 -0.48 3.08
CA VAL A 135 -13.28 0.77 3.72
C VAL A 135 -12.67 1.95 3.02
N GLY A 136 -13.51 2.96 2.73
CA GLY A 136 -13.10 4.16 2.03
C GLY A 136 -13.08 5.42 2.89
N ALA A 137 -12.27 6.39 2.45
CA ALA A 137 -12.36 7.78 2.86
C ALA A 137 -12.10 8.69 1.67
N VAL A 138 -12.79 9.81 1.58
CA VAL A 138 -12.74 10.72 0.43
C VAL A 138 -12.44 12.14 0.85
N SER A 139 -11.90 12.94 -0.06
CA SER A 139 -11.67 14.37 0.14
C SER A 139 -12.93 15.21 -0.02
N ASP A 140 -13.92 14.72 -0.76
CA ASP A 140 -15.19 15.38 -1.03
C ASP A 140 -16.32 14.33 -1.09
N ASP A 141 -17.49 14.67 -0.57
CA ASP A 141 -18.63 13.74 -0.48
C ASP A 141 -19.25 13.40 -1.83
N SER A 142 -18.98 14.17 -2.87
CA SER A 142 -19.41 13.86 -4.24
C SER A 142 -18.77 12.60 -4.82
N LEU A 143 -17.69 12.09 -4.22
CA LEU A 143 -16.98 10.90 -4.68
C LEU A 143 -17.56 9.59 -4.09
N THR A 144 -18.50 9.67 -3.13
CA THR A 144 -18.95 8.48 -2.39
C THR A 144 -19.83 7.54 -3.21
N ASP A 145 -20.73 8.06 -4.05
CA ASP A 145 -21.72 7.24 -4.75
C ASP A 145 -21.06 6.19 -5.67
N ASP A 146 -20.05 6.59 -6.47
CA ASP A 146 -19.35 5.70 -7.39
C ASP A 146 -18.53 4.63 -6.62
N LEU A 147 -17.98 5.00 -5.46
CA LEU A 147 -17.22 4.12 -4.59
C LEU A 147 -18.12 3.09 -3.89
N GLU A 148 -19.30 3.50 -3.40
CA GLU A 148 -20.30 2.59 -2.82
C GLU A 148 -20.81 1.59 -3.87
N ASP A 149 -21.03 2.03 -5.10
CA ASP A 149 -21.43 1.16 -6.22
C ASP A 149 -20.33 0.13 -6.56
N ALA A 150 -19.05 0.47 -6.32
CA ALA A 150 -17.91 -0.45 -6.46
C ALA A 150 -17.68 -1.34 -5.22
N GLY A 151 -18.51 -1.25 -4.18
CA GLY A 151 -18.44 -2.09 -2.99
C GLY A 151 -17.61 -1.54 -1.84
N VAL A 152 -17.24 -0.26 -1.89
CA VAL A 152 -16.52 0.41 -0.78
C VAL A 152 -17.48 0.78 0.33
N GLU A 153 -17.12 0.48 1.57
CA GLU A 153 -17.88 0.87 2.75
C GLU A 153 -17.35 2.17 3.36
N PHE A 154 -18.23 3.06 3.75
CA PHE A 154 -17.90 4.28 4.51
C PHE A 154 -18.35 4.15 5.97
N ARG A 155 -17.40 4.16 6.89
CA ARG A 155 -17.63 3.98 8.33
C ARG A 155 -17.16 5.21 9.08
N SER A 156 -18.06 5.85 9.85
CA SER A 156 -17.79 7.16 10.49
C SER A 156 -16.68 7.13 11.54
N ASP A 157 -16.40 5.98 12.11
CA ASP A 157 -15.44 5.81 13.22
C ASP A 157 -14.21 4.95 12.84
N GLU A 158 -14.04 4.64 11.57
CA GLU A 158 -12.90 3.85 11.07
C GLU A 158 -12.08 4.61 10.00
N PRO A 159 -10.73 4.45 10.03
CA PRO A 159 -9.99 3.82 11.11
C PRO A 159 -10.01 4.65 12.40
N ALA A 160 -10.12 3.96 13.53
CA ALA A 160 -10.07 4.63 14.83
C ALA A 160 -8.77 5.43 14.99
N GLY A 161 -8.89 6.75 15.21
CA GLY A 161 -7.75 7.65 15.32
C GLY A 161 -7.31 8.31 13.99
N GLY A 162 -7.99 8.02 12.87
CA GLY A 162 -7.73 8.62 11.56
C GLY A 162 -6.69 7.89 10.74
N ILE A 163 -6.61 8.23 9.46
CA ILE A 163 -5.62 7.70 8.51
C ILE A 163 -4.30 8.43 8.71
N VAL A 164 -3.23 7.69 8.97
CA VAL A 164 -1.91 8.24 9.29
C VAL A 164 -0.90 7.99 8.17
N GLY A 165 0.23 8.70 8.20
CA GLY A 165 1.32 8.54 7.24
C GLY A 165 1.03 9.21 5.91
N THR A 166 1.68 8.70 4.86
CA THR A 166 1.59 9.25 3.50
C THR A 166 0.17 9.18 2.97
N SER A 167 -0.54 8.07 3.15
CA SER A 167 -1.90 7.86 2.63
C SER A 167 -2.89 8.89 3.22
N GLY A 168 -2.84 9.13 4.54
CA GLY A 168 -3.67 10.17 5.17
C GLY A 168 -3.34 11.58 4.70
N LEU A 169 -2.06 11.87 4.46
CA LEU A 169 -1.63 13.16 3.95
C LEU A 169 -1.97 13.35 2.47
N LEU A 170 -1.87 12.33 1.64
CA LEU A 170 -2.33 12.38 0.25
C LEU A 170 -3.83 12.70 0.18
N LEU A 171 -4.65 12.01 0.99
CA LEU A 171 -6.07 12.32 1.08
C LEU A 171 -6.31 13.79 1.49
N GLY A 172 -5.70 14.23 2.60
CA GLY A 172 -5.96 15.56 3.16
C GLY A 172 -5.32 16.70 2.39
N LEU A 173 -4.06 16.59 1.97
CA LEU A 173 -3.35 17.61 1.18
C LEU A 173 -3.78 17.58 -0.28
N GLY A 174 -4.02 16.40 -0.85
CA GLY A 174 -4.53 16.23 -2.21
C GLY A 174 -5.83 16.99 -2.41
N GLY A 175 -6.82 16.74 -1.55
CA GLY A 175 -8.09 17.48 -1.59
C GLY A 175 -7.91 19.00 -1.45
N ARG A 176 -6.98 19.47 -0.59
CA ARG A 176 -6.67 20.91 -0.47
C ARG A 176 -5.99 21.50 -1.71
N ARG A 177 -5.32 20.68 -2.51
CA ARG A 177 -4.69 21.08 -3.79
C ARG A 177 -5.62 20.93 -4.99
N GLY A 178 -6.84 20.42 -4.78
CA GLY A 178 -7.88 20.28 -5.80
C GLY A 178 -7.83 18.95 -6.56
N PHE A 179 -7.18 17.93 -5.99
CA PHE A 179 -7.31 16.56 -6.47
C PHE A 179 -8.58 15.93 -5.90
N ASP A 180 -9.22 15.08 -6.69
CA ASP A 180 -10.22 14.13 -6.20
C ASP A 180 -9.47 12.98 -5.52
N ALA A 181 -9.35 13.08 -4.18
CA ALA A 181 -8.52 12.17 -3.41
C ALA A 181 -9.37 11.13 -2.67
N VAL A 182 -8.99 9.88 -2.82
CA VAL A 182 -9.62 8.69 -2.22
C VAL A 182 -8.56 7.92 -1.44
N CYS A 183 -8.95 7.37 -0.29
CA CYS A 183 -8.16 6.34 0.39
C CYS A 183 -8.97 5.05 0.44
N LEU A 184 -8.42 3.96 -0.11
CA LEU A 184 -8.98 2.62 -0.05
C LEU A 184 -8.18 1.78 0.95
N MET A 185 -8.87 1.20 1.93
CA MET A 185 -8.24 0.42 2.98
C MET A 185 -8.89 -0.95 3.06
N GLY A 186 -8.12 -1.99 2.73
CA GLY A 186 -8.58 -3.36 2.90
C GLY A 186 -8.57 -3.77 4.37
N GLU A 187 -9.62 -4.44 4.82
CA GLU A 187 -9.64 -5.04 6.15
C GLU A 187 -8.56 -6.12 6.27
N THR A 188 -7.82 -6.12 7.36
CA THR A 188 -6.75 -7.09 7.62
C THR A 188 -6.67 -7.39 9.10
N SER A 189 -6.13 -8.54 9.48
CA SER A 189 -5.84 -8.83 10.88
C SER A 189 -4.88 -7.82 11.51
N GLY A 190 -4.02 -7.21 10.70
CA GLY A 190 -2.99 -6.26 11.12
C GLY A 190 -1.71 -6.90 11.65
N TYR A 191 -1.64 -8.22 11.77
CA TYR A 191 -0.49 -8.94 12.34
C TYR A 191 0.49 -9.48 11.30
N LEU A 192 0.01 -9.74 10.08
CA LEU A 192 0.77 -10.36 9.00
C LEU A 192 0.62 -9.55 7.72
N VAL A 193 1.47 -9.83 6.74
CA VAL A 193 1.28 -9.42 5.36
C VAL A 193 0.00 -10.09 4.85
N ASP A 194 -0.86 -9.34 4.14
CA ASP A 194 -2.20 -9.80 3.82
C ASP A 194 -2.51 -9.68 2.31
N PRO A 195 -2.12 -10.67 1.50
CA PRO A 195 -2.38 -10.67 0.06
C PRO A 195 -3.86 -10.74 -0.29
N LYS A 196 -4.72 -11.36 0.55
CA LYS A 196 -6.17 -11.42 0.31
C LYS A 196 -6.83 -10.06 0.47
N SER A 197 -6.41 -9.31 1.48
CA SER A 197 -6.84 -7.92 1.65
C SER A 197 -6.36 -7.04 0.49
N ALA A 198 -5.13 -7.26 0.01
CA ALA A 198 -4.61 -6.57 -1.17
C ALA A 198 -5.43 -6.88 -2.42
N LYS A 199 -5.79 -8.15 -2.63
CA LYS A 199 -6.67 -8.57 -3.74
C LYS A 199 -8.01 -7.86 -3.70
N ALA A 200 -8.67 -7.80 -2.54
CA ALA A 200 -9.96 -7.11 -2.41
C ALA A 200 -9.85 -5.61 -2.77
N VAL A 201 -8.79 -4.93 -2.36
CA VAL A 201 -8.54 -3.53 -2.73
C VAL A 201 -8.28 -3.38 -4.23
N LEU A 202 -7.52 -4.30 -4.83
CA LEU A 202 -7.20 -4.27 -6.26
C LEU A 202 -8.46 -4.50 -7.12
N GLU A 203 -9.34 -5.44 -6.75
CA GLU A 203 -10.62 -5.69 -7.43
C GLU A 203 -11.53 -4.44 -7.44
N VAL A 204 -11.56 -3.69 -6.35
CA VAL A 204 -12.26 -2.39 -6.29
C VAL A 204 -11.60 -1.37 -7.21
N LEU A 205 -10.27 -1.29 -7.19
CA LEU A 205 -9.53 -0.33 -8.02
C LEU A 205 -9.70 -0.62 -9.52
N GLU A 206 -9.66 -1.90 -9.92
CA GLU A 206 -9.97 -2.33 -11.30
C GLU A 206 -11.38 -1.92 -11.73
N THR A 207 -12.37 -2.13 -10.86
CA THR A 207 -13.76 -1.75 -11.11
C THR A 207 -13.90 -0.25 -11.34
N LEU A 208 -13.22 0.57 -10.53
CA LEU A 208 -13.30 2.03 -10.60
C LEU A 208 -12.57 2.61 -11.81
N LEU A 209 -11.42 2.04 -12.17
CA LEU A 209 -10.52 2.62 -13.17
C LEU A 209 -10.58 1.92 -14.54
N GLY A 210 -11.24 0.76 -14.62
CA GLY A 210 -11.52 0.03 -15.86
C GLY A 210 -10.28 -0.64 -16.46
N PHE A 211 -9.30 -1.02 -15.65
CA PHE A 211 -8.16 -1.83 -16.07
C PHE A 211 -8.27 -3.25 -15.50
N GLU A 212 -7.47 -4.16 -16.00
CA GLU A 212 -7.40 -5.55 -15.53
C GLU A 212 -5.93 -5.97 -15.45
N VAL A 213 -5.57 -6.70 -14.37
CA VAL A 213 -4.28 -7.39 -14.22
C VAL A 213 -4.51 -8.83 -13.79
N ASP A 214 -3.52 -9.70 -14.04
CA ASP A 214 -3.58 -11.10 -13.61
C ASP A 214 -3.40 -11.21 -12.09
N PHE A 215 -4.19 -12.04 -11.42
CA PHE A 215 -4.15 -12.22 -9.96
C PHE A 215 -3.31 -13.43 -9.50
N ASP A 216 -2.80 -14.25 -10.41
CA ASP A 216 -2.14 -15.52 -10.07
C ASP A 216 -1.03 -15.33 -9.04
N ALA A 217 -0.21 -14.29 -9.17
CA ALA A 217 0.88 -14.03 -8.22
C ALA A 217 0.40 -13.59 -6.83
N LEU A 218 -0.73 -12.86 -6.72
CA LEU A 218 -1.34 -12.54 -5.43
C LEU A 218 -1.99 -13.77 -4.80
N ASP A 219 -2.63 -14.62 -5.59
CA ASP A 219 -3.25 -15.85 -5.12
C ASP A 219 -2.17 -16.85 -4.61
N GLU A 220 -1.04 -16.99 -5.30
CA GLU A 220 0.09 -17.79 -4.82
C GLU A 220 0.64 -17.27 -3.47
N ARG A 221 0.82 -15.94 -3.34
CA ARG A 221 1.24 -15.32 -2.08
C ARG A 221 0.21 -15.51 -0.96
N ALA A 222 -1.09 -15.54 -1.29
CA ALA A 222 -2.16 -15.79 -0.34
C ALA A 222 -2.12 -17.22 0.19
N ASP A 223 -1.92 -18.20 -0.69
CA ASP A 223 -1.79 -19.62 -0.32
C ASP A 223 -0.55 -19.85 0.57
N GLU A 224 0.59 -19.26 0.24
CA GLU A 224 1.81 -19.32 1.06
C GLU A 224 1.58 -18.74 2.47
N MET A 225 0.82 -17.65 2.57
CA MET A 225 0.52 -17.02 3.86
C MET A 225 -0.46 -17.85 4.69
N GLU A 226 -1.45 -18.52 4.08
CA GLU A 226 -2.32 -19.47 4.76
C GLU A 226 -1.52 -20.60 5.42
N ASP A 227 -0.56 -21.18 4.70
CA ASP A 227 0.33 -22.21 5.23
C ASP A 227 1.10 -21.72 6.46
N VAL A 228 1.56 -20.46 6.45
CA VAL A 228 2.25 -19.83 7.59
C VAL A 228 1.30 -19.68 8.78
N VAL A 229 0.07 -19.19 8.55
CA VAL A 229 -0.95 -19.04 9.61
C VAL A 229 -1.32 -20.38 10.22
N GLU A 230 -1.52 -21.42 9.40
CA GLU A 230 -1.79 -22.78 9.91
C GLU A 230 -0.64 -23.34 10.75
N GLN A 231 0.60 -23.13 10.34
CA GLN A 231 1.78 -23.53 11.11
C GLN A 231 1.87 -22.81 12.46
N MET A 232 1.57 -21.51 12.50
CA MET A 232 1.54 -20.74 13.75
C MET A 232 0.45 -21.24 14.69
N GLN A 233 -0.76 -21.50 14.20
CA GLN A 233 -1.85 -22.07 14.99
C GLN A 233 -1.54 -23.47 15.55
N GLN A 234 -0.87 -24.32 14.76
CA GLN A 234 -0.42 -25.64 15.20
C GLN A 234 0.66 -25.53 16.31
N MET A 235 1.54 -24.55 16.24
CA MET A 235 2.55 -24.32 17.28
C MET A 235 1.93 -23.82 18.60
N GLU A 236 0.89 -23.00 18.52
CA GLU A 236 0.17 -22.53 19.71
C GLU A 236 -0.67 -23.65 20.38
N GLN A 237 -1.17 -24.61 19.60
CA GLN A 237 -1.94 -25.77 20.08
C GLN A 237 -1.05 -26.94 20.49
N GLY A 238 0.27 -26.86 20.34
CA GLY A 238 1.23 -27.86 20.77
C GLY A 238 1.19 -28.09 22.28
N PRO A 239 1.52 -29.32 22.80
CA PRO A 239 1.38 -29.63 24.19
C PRO A 239 2.21 -28.68 25.04
N SER A 240 1.55 -28.00 25.99
CA SER A 240 2.23 -27.24 27.05
C SER A 240 3.35 -28.07 27.63
N PRO A 241 4.58 -27.53 27.82
CA PRO A 241 5.65 -28.27 28.47
C PRO A 241 5.14 -28.78 29.83
N GLY A 242 5.21 -30.10 29.98
CA GLY A 242 4.54 -30.90 30.99
C GLY A 242 4.57 -30.30 32.38
N SER A 243 3.43 -30.46 33.06
CA SER A 243 3.23 -30.25 34.48
C SER A 243 4.44 -30.71 35.32
N GLU A 244 4.77 -29.90 36.33
CA GLU A 244 5.80 -30.06 37.34
C GLU A 244 5.67 -31.37 38.20
N ASP A 245 5.55 -32.52 37.62
CA ASP A 245 5.44 -33.79 38.38
C ASP A 245 6.63 -34.74 38.27
N ASP A 246 7.66 -34.42 37.50
CA ASP A 246 8.86 -35.28 37.35
C ASP A 246 10.10 -34.83 38.15
N LEU A 247 9.95 -33.95 39.14
CA LEU A 247 11.04 -33.60 40.09
C LEU A 247 10.92 -34.30 41.44
N ARG A 248 10.44 -35.55 41.48
CA ARG A 248 10.57 -36.41 42.65
C ARG A 248 11.29 -37.69 42.25
N TYR A 249 12.57 -37.71 42.41
CA TYR A 249 13.42 -38.84 42.79
C TYR A 249 14.86 -38.57 42.34
N ILE A 250 15.65 -37.92 43.21
CA ILE A 250 17.02 -38.30 43.52
C ILE A 250 17.26 -37.76 44.94
N GLY A 251 17.14 -38.67 45.93
CA GLY A 251 17.62 -38.50 47.29
C GLY A 251 19.05 -38.97 47.39
#